data_a2185185d0223cefd5cb5d727f3444fe
#
_entry.id   a2185185d0223cefd5cb5d727f3444fe
#
_cell.length_a   1.000
_cell.length_b   1.000
_cell.length_c   1.000
_cell.angle_alpha   90.00
_cell.angle_beta   90.00
_cell.angle_gamma   90.00
#
_symmetry.space_group_name_H-M   'P 1'
#
loop_
_entity.id
_entity.type
_entity.pdbx_description
1 polymer ?
#
loop_
_entity_poly.entity_id
_entity_poly.type
_entity_poly.pdbx_seq_one_letter_code
_entity_poly.pdbx_strand_id
1 'polypeptide(L)'
;MKKLLLTLLLAAAAVPALAQKTPQGVTYDAKIVRVNDGDTVVIAAPFLPAPLKPELAVRVFGVDTPEKGFRAQCPSEDQRGQAATAFTKNAVATTQKHQVILYGWDKFGGRVLGDLILNGVSLRAELIRNGFAREYFGDAKQSWCN
;
A
#
# COMPACT_ATOMS: atom_id res chain seq x y z
N MET A 1 35.00 7.91 -57.45
CA MET A 1 34.99 7.65 -56.01
C MET A 1 33.58 7.95 -55.49
N LYS A 2 32.76 6.93 -55.31
CA LYS A 2 31.38 7.06 -54.80
C LYS A 2 31.40 6.93 -53.29
N LYS A 3 31.09 7.99 -52.56
CA LYS A 3 30.92 7.95 -51.08
C LYS A 3 29.55 7.38 -50.75
N LEU A 4 29.55 6.22 -50.12
CA LEU A 4 28.36 5.56 -49.60
C LEU A 4 28.06 6.18 -48.22
N LEU A 5 26.98 6.99 -48.10
CA LEU A 5 26.46 7.45 -46.81
C LEU A 5 25.60 6.34 -46.22
N LEU A 6 26.10 5.77 -45.15
CA LEU A 6 25.34 4.81 -44.32
C LEU A 6 24.51 5.59 -43.31
N THR A 7 23.19 5.74 -43.58
CA THR A 7 22.24 6.32 -42.63
C THR A 7 21.86 5.28 -41.60
N LEU A 8 22.34 5.46 -40.37
CA LEU A 8 21.97 4.67 -39.23
C LEU A 8 20.57 5.09 -38.72
N LEU A 9 19.54 4.31 -39.03
CA LEU A 9 18.20 4.49 -38.46
C LEU A 9 18.23 4.05 -37.00
N LEU A 10 18.18 5.01 -36.06
CA LEU A 10 17.95 4.72 -34.65
C LEU A 10 16.44 4.43 -34.46
N ALA A 11 16.08 3.16 -34.34
CA ALA A 11 14.74 2.76 -33.95
C ALA A 11 14.57 3.06 -32.45
N ALA A 12 13.87 4.14 -32.12
CA ALA A 12 13.43 4.43 -30.77
C ALA A 12 12.36 3.39 -30.38
N ALA A 13 12.72 2.40 -29.58
CA ALA A 13 11.78 1.48 -28.99
C ALA A 13 10.90 2.28 -28.01
N ALA A 14 9.65 2.54 -28.38
CA ALA A 14 8.65 3.07 -27.46
C ALA A 14 8.38 2.03 -26.38
N VAL A 15 8.91 2.25 -25.18
CA VAL A 15 8.53 1.49 -23.99
C VAL A 15 7.08 1.85 -23.68
N PRO A 16 6.12 0.89 -23.67
CA PRO A 16 4.76 1.21 -23.28
C PRO A 16 4.79 1.73 -21.84
N ALA A 17 4.34 2.96 -21.65
CA ALA A 17 4.10 3.50 -20.32
C ALA A 17 3.00 2.62 -19.66
N LEU A 18 3.42 1.75 -18.73
CA LEU A 18 2.49 1.06 -17.84
C LEU A 18 1.70 2.15 -17.13
N ALA A 19 0.43 2.29 -17.48
CA ALA A 19 -0.45 3.27 -16.86
C ALA A 19 -0.39 3.10 -15.35
N GLN A 20 0.07 4.14 -14.66
CA GLN A 20 0.28 4.12 -13.24
C GLN A 20 -1.10 3.98 -12.57
N LYS A 21 -1.42 2.79 -12.07
CA LYS A 21 -2.71 2.50 -11.41
C LYS A 21 -2.88 3.21 -10.07
N THR A 22 -1.80 3.80 -9.54
CA THR A 22 -1.81 4.51 -8.26
C THR A 22 -2.28 5.95 -8.47
N PRO A 23 -3.32 6.41 -7.75
CA PRO A 23 -3.76 7.79 -7.82
C PRO A 23 -2.67 8.74 -7.33
N GLN A 24 -2.75 9.99 -7.76
CA GLN A 24 -1.91 11.03 -7.17
C GLN A 24 -2.43 11.35 -5.77
N GLY A 25 -1.51 11.48 -4.81
CA GLY A 25 -1.81 11.77 -3.42
C GLY A 25 -0.91 12.86 -2.87
N VAL A 26 -1.29 13.39 -1.72
CA VAL A 26 -0.51 14.38 -0.97
C VAL A 26 0.18 13.68 0.19
N THR A 27 1.46 13.97 0.39
CA THR A 27 2.28 13.39 1.45
C THR A 27 2.26 14.29 2.69
N TYR A 28 2.03 13.67 3.85
CA TYR A 28 2.06 14.32 5.16
C TYR A 28 2.95 13.55 6.13
N ASP A 29 3.55 14.26 7.09
CA ASP A 29 4.13 13.60 8.25
C ASP A 29 3.02 12.99 9.10
N ALA A 30 3.21 11.77 9.60
CA ALA A 30 2.18 11.02 10.29
C ALA A 30 2.69 10.50 11.64
N LYS A 31 1.83 10.58 12.65
CA LYS A 31 2.02 9.86 13.92
C LYS A 31 1.15 8.61 13.89
N ILE A 32 1.76 7.45 13.88
CA ILE A 32 1.04 6.18 13.90
C ILE A 32 0.56 5.90 15.33
N VAL A 33 -0.73 5.64 15.47
CA VAL A 33 -1.37 5.33 16.75
C VAL A 33 -1.40 3.82 16.99
N ARG A 34 -1.76 3.04 15.97
CA ARG A 34 -1.80 1.57 16.02
C ARG A 34 -1.85 0.95 14.63
N VAL A 35 -1.53 -0.32 14.57
CA VAL A 35 -1.70 -1.18 13.38
C VAL A 35 -2.89 -2.09 13.64
N ASN A 36 -3.90 -2.03 12.79
CA ASN A 36 -5.08 -2.89 12.88
C ASN A 36 -4.83 -4.23 12.17
N ASP A 37 -4.40 -4.15 10.92
CA ASP A 37 -4.17 -5.30 10.03
C ASP A 37 -2.87 -5.10 9.24
N GLY A 38 -2.49 -6.08 8.45
CA GLY A 38 -1.30 -5.97 7.60
C GLY A 38 -1.32 -4.76 6.67
N ASP A 39 -2.49 -4.39 6.18
CA ASP A 39 -2.69 -3.28 5.24
C ASP A 39 -3.48 -2.09 5.82
N THR A 40 -3.75 -2.07 7.12
CA THR A 40 -4.55 -0.99 7.73
C THR A 40 -3.89 -0.47 9.01
N VAL A 41 -3.57 0.81 8.98
CA VAL A 41 -2.89 1.53 10.06
C VAL A 41 -3.75 2.71 10.48
N VAL A 42 -3.71 3.07 11.76
CA VAL A 42 -4.41 4.25 12.28
C VAL A 42 -3.39 5.32 12.62
N ILE A 43 -3.61 6.51 12.07
CA ILE A 43 -2.80 7.70 12.32
C ILE A 43 -3.54 8.69 13.21
N ALA A 44 -2.79 9.53 13.93
CA ALA A 44 -3.35 10.67 14.63
C ALA A 44 -3.88 11.71 13.63
N ALA A 45 -5.08 12.20 13.88
CA ALA A 45 -5.78 13.19 13.05
C ALA A 45 -6.37 14.31 13.91
N PRO A 46 -5.53 15.11 14.59
CA PRO A 46 -6.00 16.14 15.54
C PRO A 46 -6.76 17.28 14.86
N PHE A 47 -6.74 17.34 13.53
CA PHE A 47 -7.49 18.30 12.72
C PHE A 47 -8.98 17.93 12.55
N LEU A 48 -9.39 16.71 12.94
CA LEU A 48 -10.80 16.31 12.91
C LEU A 48 -11.56 17.01 14.04
N PRO A 49 -12.70 17.66 13.71
CA PRO A 49 -13.48 18.39 14.72
C PRO A 49 -14.25 17.43 15.65
N ALA A 50 -14.45 17.85 16.90
CA ALA A 50 -15.38 17.14 17.78
C ALA A 50 -16.79 17.09 17.15
N PRO A 51 -17.57 16.01 17.33
CA PRO A 51 -17.32 14.86 18.22
C PRO A 51 -16.52 13.69 17.57
N LEU A 52 -15.89 13.91 16.41
CA LEU A 52 -15.12 12.87 15.74
C LEU A 52 -13.89 12.48 16.58
N LYS A 53 -13.53 11.20 16.54
CA LYS A 53 -12.25 10.78 17.15
C LYS A 53 -11.10 11.41 16.37
N PRO A 54 -10.05 11.89 17.05
CA PRO A 54 -8.88 12.48 16.41
C PRO A 54 -7.93 11.39 15.82
N GLU A 55 -8.51 10.43 15.14
CA GLU A 55 -7.83 9.29 14.53
C GLU A 55 -8.40 9.02 13.14
N LEU A 56 -7.53 8.62 12.22
CA LEU A 56 -7.91 8.29 10.85
C LEU A 56 -7.34 6.92 10.49
N ALA A 57 -8.18 5.99 10.09
CA ALA A 57 -7.75 4.72 9.54
C ALA A 57 -7.30 4.89 8.09
N VAL A 58 -6.10 4.45 7.78
CA VAL A 58 -5.52 4.45 6.43
C VAL A 58 -5.35 3.00 5.99
N ARG A 59 -6.00 2.64 4.88
CA ARG A 59 -5.82 1.37 4.20
C ARG A 59 -4.79 1.54 3.08
N VAL A 60 -3.80 0.69 3.06
CA VAL A 60 -2.79 0.68 1.98
C VAL A 60 -3.47 0.35 0.66
N PHE A 61 -3.37 1.29 -0.28
CA PHE A 61 -3.98 1.19 -1.61
C PHE A 61 -3.25 0.17 -2.49
N GLY A 62 -4.01 -0.55 -3.29
CA GLY A 62 -3.46 -1.43 -4.31
C GLY A 62 -2.91 -2.74 -3.77
N VAL A 63 -3.31 -3.15 -2.55
CA VAL A 63 -2.93 -4.43 -1.96
C VAL A 63 -4.13 -5.16 -1.35
N ASP A 64 -4.01 -6.47 -1.31
CA ASP A 64 -4.82 -7.39 -0.53
C ASP A 64 -3.90 -8.21 0.37
N THR A 65 -4.13 -8.13 1.68
CA THR A 65 -3.48 -8.97 2.69
C THR A 65 -4.43 -10.07 3.15
N PRO A 66 -3.92 -11.22 3.62
CA PRO A 66 -4.77 -12.25 4.22
C PRO A 66 -5.56 -11.69 5.40
N GLU A 67 -6.80 -12.11 5.54
CA GLU A 67 -7.64 -11.79 6.70
C GLU A 67 -7.17 -12.56 7.94
N LYS A 68 -7.54 -12.06 9.13
CA LYS A 68 -7.21 -12.72 10.40
C LYS A 68 -8.43 -12.82 11.32
N GLY A 69 -8.36 -13.74 12.28
CA GLY A 69 -9.44 -14.00 13.25
C GLY A 69 -10.71 -14.46 12.56
N PHE A 70 -11.84 -13.95 13.01
CA PHE A 70 -13.15 -14.36 12.49
C PHE A 70 -13.42 -14.01 11.03
N ARG A 71 -12.59 -13.15 10.41
CA ARG A 71 -12.70 -12.79 8.99
C ARG A 71 -11.92 -13.73 8.08
N ALA A 72 -10.98 -14.50 8.61
CA ALA A 72 -10.24 -15.49 7.84
C ALA A 72 -11.16 -16.64 7.40
N GLN A 73 -11.02 -17.07 6.16
CA GLN A 73 -11.84 -18.14 5.59
C GLN A 73 -11.32 -19.54 5.95
N CYS A 74 -10.08 -19.63 6.42
CA CYS A 74 -9.45 -20.89 6.84
C CYS A 74 -8.27 -20.60 7.80
N PRO A 75 -7.81 -21.64 8.55
CA PRO A 75 -6.69 -21.48 9.49
C PRO A 75 -5.39 -21.00 8.85
N SER A 76 -5.11 -21.40 7.60
CA SER A 76 -3.90 -20.95 6.90
C SER A 76 -3.96 -19.46 6.54
N GLU A 77 -5.13 -18.95 6.18
CA GLU A 77 -5.31 -17.51 5.95
C GLU A 77 -5.15 -16.72 7.25
N ASP A 78 -5.77 -17.16 8.36
CA ASP A 78 -5.61 -16.52 9.66
C ASP A 78 -4.14 -16.41 10.07
N GLN A 79 -3.40 -17.49 9.95
CA GLN A 79 -1.97 -17.50 10.26
C GLN A 79 -1.19 -16.50 9.40
N ARG A 80 -1.47 -16.44 8.10
CA ARG A 80 -0.84 -15.48 7.18
C ARG A 80 -1.25 -14.04 7.49
N GLY A 81 -2.51 -13.79 7.85
CA GLY A 81 -3.01 -12.48 8.25
C GLY A 81 -2.37 -11.96 9.54
N GLN A 82 -2.16 -12.87 10.51
CA GLN A 82 -1.39 -12.55 11.72
C GLN A 82 0.07 -12.21 11.38
N ALA A 83 0.70 -12.97 10.50
CA ALA A 83 2.07 -12.72 10.06
C ALA A 83 2.20 -11.38 9.31
N ALA A 84 1.28 -11.05 8.41
CA ALA A 84 1.23 -9.75 7.72
C ALA A 84 1.06 -8.59 8.72
N THR A 85 0.19 -8.76 9.71
CA THR A 85 0.00 -7.76 10.77
C THR A 85 1.25 -7.58 11.62
N ALA A 86 1.93 -8.66 11.98
CA ALA A 86 3.18 -8.63 12.74
C ALA A 86 4.30 -7.93 11.94
N PHE A 87 4.38 -8.21 10.63
CA PHE A 87 5.33 -7.53 9.74
C PHE A 87 5.13 -6.01 9.75
N THR A 88 3.89 -5.56 9.55
CA THR A 88 3.58 -4.12 9.56
C THR A 88 3.86 -3.48 10.91
N LYS A 89 3.51 -4.14 12.01
CA LYS A 89 3.84 -3.67 13.37
C LYS A 89 5.34 -3.52 13.57
N ASN A 90 6.11 -4.50 13.12
CA ASN A 90 7.58 -4.46 13.21
C ASN A 90 8.15 -3.33 12.35
N ALA A 91 7.68 -3.17 11.12
CA ALA A 91 8.12 -2.09 10.22
C ALA A 91 7.89 -0.71 10.85
N VAL A 92 6.73 -0.50 11.47
CA VAL A 92 6.43 0.74 12.21
C VAL A 92 7.35 0.91 13.43
N ALA A 93 7.55 -0.14 14.23
CA ALA A 93 8.31 -0.06 15.46
C ALA A 93 9.81 0.17 15.24
N THR A 94 10.35 -0.29 14.10
CA THR A 94 11.79 -0.20 13.78
C THR A 94 12.16 1.03 12.93
N THR A 95 11.17 1.86 12.56
CA THR A 95 11.39 3.09 11.79
C THR A 95 11.04 4.32 12.64
N GLN A 96 11.69 5.45 12.34
CA GLN A 96 11.53 6.69 13.11
C GLN A 96 10.75 7.76 12.34
N LYS A 97 10.95 7.84 11.02
CA LYS A 97 10.26 8.79 10.18
C LYS A 97 9.05 8.12 9.52
N HIS A 98 7.87 8.58 9.89
CA HIS A 98 6.61 8.09 9.34
C HIS A 98 5.92 9.18 8.54
N GLN A 99 5.59 8.89 7.31
CA GLN A 99 4.79 9.74 6.44
C GLN A 99 3.63 8.92 5.86
N VAL A 100 2.58 9.61 5.46
CA VAL A 100 1.42 9.01 4.79
C VAL A 100 1.15 9.77 3.49
N ILE A 101 0.86 9.01 2.44
CA ILE A 101 0.31 9.55 1.21
C ILE A 101 -1.20 9.27 1.25
N LEU A 102 -2.03 10.29 1.14
CA LEU A 102 -3.48 10.14 1.15
C LEU A 102 -4.02 10.31 -0.28
N TYR A 103 -4.79 9.34 -0.74
CA TYR A 103 -5.36 9.33 -2.09
C TYR A 103 -6.84 9.72 -2.11
N GLY A 104 -7.64 9.31 -1.13
CA GLY A 104 -9.06 9.60 -1.05
C GLY A 104 -9.79 8.64 -0.12
N TRP A 105 -11.10 8.82 0.00
CA TRP A 105 -11.91 7.95 0.84
C TRP A 105 -12.06 6.55 0.24
N ASP A 106 -12.03 5.54 1.09
CA ASP A 106 -12.44 4.18 0.70
C ASP A 106 -13.96 4.16 0.43
N LYS A 107 -14.36 3.36 -0.55
CA LYS A 107 -15.78 3.20 -0.95
C LYS A 107 -16.71 2.73 0.17
N PHE A 108 -16.18 2.10 1.19
CA PHE A 108 -16.96 1.63 2.35
C PHE A 108 -17.08 2.68 3.46
N GLY A 109 -16.46 3.84 3.34
CA GLY A 109 -16.40 4.87 4.36
C GLY A 109 -15.53 4.51 5.58
N GLY A 110 -15.37 5.46 6.50
CA GLY A 110 -14.66 5.26 7.77
C GLY A 110 -13.14 5.09 7.69
N ARG A 111 -12.57 5.00 6.51
CA ARG A 111 -11.11 4.95 6.29
C ARG A 111 -10.72 5.61 4.97
N VAL A 112 -9.47 5.99 4.88
CA VAL A 112 -8.86 6.61 3.69
C VAL A 112 -7.95 5.62 3.01
N LEU A 113 -7.93 5.65 1.69
CA LEU A 113 -6.93 4.95 0.88
C LEU A 113 -5.65 5.76 0.85
N GLY A 114 -4.53 5.10 1.06
CA GLY A 114 -3.23 5.77 1.08
C GLY A 114 -2.07 4.78 0.99
N ASP A 115 -0.87 5.28 1.26
CA ASP A 115 0.30 4.46 1.53
C ASP A 115 1.07 5.04 2.71
N LEU A 116 1.78 4.21 3.44
CA LEU A 116 2.69 4.65 4.48
C LEU A 116 4.12 4.61 3.96
N ILE A 117 4.84 5.68 4.24
CA ILE A 117 6.25 5.80 3.91
C ILE A 117 7.04 5.76 5.22
N LEU A 118 7.72 4.66 5.44
CA LEU A 118 8.46 4.36 6.66
C LEU A 118 9.97 4.51 6.38
N ASN A 119 10.62 5.52 6.95
CA ASN A 119 12.01 5.89 6.63
C ASN A 119 12.26 6.02 5.11
N GLY A 120 11.29 6.57 4.35
CA GLY A 120 11.40 6.75 2.91
C GLY A 120 11.01 5.52 2.08
N VAL A 121 10.57 4.42 2.69
CA VAL A 121 10.18 3.17 2.00
C VAL A 121 8.67 2.96 2.08
N SER A 122 8.06 2.65 0.95
CA SER A 122 6.63 2.35 0.83
C SER A 122 6.27 1.05 1.54
N LEU A 123 5.31 1.09 2.46
CA LEU A 123 4.78 -0.11 3.11
C LEU A 123 4.12 -1.04 2.10
N ARG A 124 3.40 -0.48 1.10
CA ARG A 124 2.84 -1.27 -0.01
C ARG A 124 3.90 -2.11 -0.70
N ALA A 125 5.01 -1.47 -1.08
CA ALA A 125 6.09 -2.16 -1.78
C ALA A 125 6.72 -3.26 -0.91
N GLU A 126 6.91 -3.00 0.38
CA GLU A 126 7.46 -3.96 1.33
C GLU A 126 6.54 -5.17 1.55
N LEU A 127 5.24 -4.95 1.70
CA LEU A 127 4.26 -6.03 1.86
C LEU A 127 4.25 -6.97 0.65
N ILE A 128 4.26 -6.41 -0.56
CA ILE A 128 4.29 -7.21 -1.80
C ILE A 128 5.62 -7.95 -1.94
N ARG A 129 6.74 -7.25 -1.76
CA ARG A 129 8.09 -7.82 -1.91
C ARG A 129 8.34 -9.00 -0.96
N ASN A 130 7.79 -8.93 0.24
CA ASN A 130 7.95 -9.98 1.26
C ASN A 130 6.84 -11.04 1.25
N GLY A 131 5.91 -10.98 0.29
CA GLY A 131 4.85 -11.98 0.12
C GLY A 131 3.71 -11.88 1.14
N PHE A 132 3.61 -10.78 1.90
CA PHE A 132 2.53 -10.53 2.84
C PHE A 132 1.28 -9.93 2.20
N ALA A 133 1.40 -9.43 0.97
CA ALA A 133 0.29 -8.91 0.20
C ALA A 133 0.42 -9.27 -1.28
N ARG A 134 -0.70 -9.23 -1.98
CA ARG A 134 -0.79 -9.30 -3.45
C ARG A 134 -1.28 -7.96 -3.99
N GLU A 135 -0.93 -7.62 -5.23
CA GLU A 135 -1.55 -6.48 -5.89
C GLU A 135 -3.06 -6.68 -6.03
N TYR A 136 -3.82 -5.64 -5.68
CA TYR A 136 -5.27 -5.66 -5.73
C TYR A 136 -5.83 -4.27 -6.01
N PHE A 137 -6.58 -4.13 -7.09
CA PHE A 137 -7.17 -2.86 -7.52
C PHE A 137 -8.70 -2.91 -7.62
N GLY A 138 -9.35 -3.85 -6.91
CA GLY A 138 -10.79 -3.95 -6.85
C GLY A 138 -11.38 -5.08 -7.71
N ASP A 139 -10.56 -5.91 -8.30
CA ASP A 139 -10.96 -7.11 -9.04
C ASP A 139 -11.43 -8.24 -8.09
N ALA A 140 -11.63 -9.45 -8.61
CA ALA A 140 -11.91 -10.61 -7.78
C ALA A 140 -10.68 -10.95 -6.90
N LYS A 141 -10.89 -11.08 -5.60
CA LYS A 141 -9.85 -11.50 -4.67
C LYS A 141 -9.43 -12.95 -4.93
N GLN A 142 -8.14 -13.21 -4.88
CA GLN A 142 -7.61 -14.57 -4.90
C GLN A 142 -7.64 -15.14 -3.48
N SER A 143 -8.00 -16.44 -3.35
CA SER A 143 -7.99 -17.11 -2.06
C SER A 143 -6.59 -17.15 -1.44
N TRP A 144 -6.52 -16.96 -0.13
CA TRP A 144 -5.34 -17.18 0.70
C TRP A 144 -5.32 -18.55 1.37
N CYS A 145 -6.40 -19.35 1.15
CA CYS A 145 -6.53 -20.71 1.63
C CYS A 145 -5.88 -21.68 0.64
N ASN A 146 -5.01 -22.55 1.11
CA ASN A 146 -4.44 -23.71 0.39
C ASN A 146 -4.18 -24.81 1.36
#